data_86d0900b626c2842a8166b95185a5106
#
_entry.id   86d0900b626c2842a8166b95185a5106
#
_cell.length_a   1.000
_cell.length_b   1.000
_cell.length_c   1.000
_cell.angle_alpha   90.00
_cell.angle_beta   90.00
_cell.angle_gamma   90.00
#
_symmetry.space_group_name_H-M   'P 1'
#
loop_
_entity.id
_entity.type
_entity.pdbx_description
1 polymer ?
#
loop_
_entity_poly.entity_id
_entity_poly.type
_entity_poly.pdbx_seq_one_letter_code
_entity_poly.pdbx_strand_id
1 'polypeptide(L)'
;MDKAKAYFVLALTCVLWGGTPACGKVLVSKMPPLALTGTRFLLMALVIFAFLLLTSRGRHELMPQGRRAWFVIFLMGLTGVYLHNTVLMVGLNYTTASNTALIESIGPTVTSVLAFLVIGERLSLKGWTGIAISCVGAICIVVRGSLDALWSLDINKGDVIVLFAESMWSVYTVISWYLPSRVGSLCATAWSGFIGSAMCLTTAAAVGDLRCDDLGFDGLFAMAYMVLGSGIASFVGWNWGVQRVGASKTGVFVYIIPVAGALMGYLFLNERLLPAQILGGAIILSGMVLTMRSKTASRTDSRSVIKKEKKKASVQVAEQGTGQSSKN
;
A
#
# COMPACT_ATOMS: atom_id res chain seq x y z
N MET A 1 13.87 -15.26 9.56
CA MET A 1 14.62 -14.19 8.85
C MET A 1 13.73 -13.38 7.90
N ASP A 2 12.85 -14.02 7.13
CA ASP A 2 12.06 -13.32 6.09
C ASP A 2 10.99 -12.35 6.61
N LYS A 3 10.32 -12.65 7.73
CA LYS A 3 9.27 -11.75 8.27
C LYS A 3 9.82 -10.44 8.84
N ALA A 4 10.94 -10.50 9.58
CA ALA A 4 11.57 -9.30 10.11
C ALA A 4 12.07 -8.37 8.99
N LYS A 5 12.66 -8.95 7.94
CA LYS A 5 13.05 -8.21 6.75
C LYS A 5 11.85 -7.57 6.05
N ALA A 6 10.72 -8.30 5.95
CA ALA A 6 9.51 -7.76 5.37
C ALA A 6 8.93 -6.59 6.17
N TYR A 7 8.93 -6.69 7.50
CA TYR A 7 8.49 -5.61 8.38
C TYR A 7 9.38 -4.38 8.27
N PHE A 8 10.70 -4.56 8.18
CA PHE A 8 11.64 -3.46 7.96
C PHE A 8 11.39 -2.75 6.62
N VAL A 9 11.24 -3.51 5.53
CA VAL A 9 10.94 -2.94 4.21
C VAL A 9 9.62 -2.19 4.21
N LEU A 10 8.57 -2.74 4.84
CA LEU A 10 7.28 -2.07 4.94
C LEU A 10 7.34 -0.79 5.79
N ALA A 11 8.09 -0.79 6.88
CA ALA A 11 8.31 0.40 7.68
C ALA A 11 9.02 1.49 6.86
N LEU A 12 10.10 1.13 6.14
CA LEU A 12 10.82 2.06 5.26
C LEU A 12 9.92 2.59 4.14
N THR A 13 9.09 1.74 3.54
CA THR A 13 8.07 2.12 2.55
C THR A 13 7.17 3.25 3.08
N CYS A 14 6.63 3.09 4.28
CA CYS A 14 5.71 4.05 4.86
C CYS A 14 6.43 5.34 5.31
N VAL A 15 7.68 5.26 5.75
CA VAL A 15 8.52 6.44 6.01
C VAL A 15 8.73 7.25 4.73
N LEU A 16 9.04 6.59 3.62
CA LEU A 16 9.18 7.26 2.31
C LEU A 16 7.85 7.87 1.84
N TRP A 17 6.72 7.23 2.09
CA TRP A 17 5.42 7.84 1.80
C TRP A 17 5.11 9.05 2.68
N GLY A 18 5.61 9.09 3.91
CA GLY A 18 5.45 10.25 4.81
C GLY A 18 6.01 11.56 4.25
N GLY A 19 7.01 11.51 3.36
CA GLY A 19 7.55 12.68 2.67
C GLY A 19 6.78 13.09 1.40
N THR A 20 5.86 12.24 0.91
CA THR A 20 5.10 12.49 -0.32
C THR A 20 4.27 13.77 -0.29
N PRO A 21 3.55 14.11 0.81
CA PRO A 21 2.76 15.33 0.84
C PRO A 21 3.60 16.60 0.69
N ALA A 22 4.79 16.65 1.26
CA ALA A 22 5.69 17.79 1.14
C ALA A 22 6.15 18.00 -0.32
N CYS A 23 6.61 16.94 -0.97
CA CYS A 23 6.98 16.96 -2.39
C CYS A 23 5.77 17.24 -3.30
N GLY A 24 4.62 16.65 -2.99
CA GLY A 24 3.37 16.88 -3.70
C GLY A 24 2.97 18.36 -3.67
N LYS A 25 3.11 19.03 -2.52
CA LYS A 25 2.78 20.45 -2.36
C LYS A 25 3.62 21.35 -3.27
N VAL A 26 4.89 21.04 -3.46
CA VAL A 26 5.77 21.73 -4.42
C VAL A 26 5.29 21.51 -5.87
N LEU A 27 4.93 20.29 -6.21
CA LEU A 27 4.61 19.92 -7.59
C LEU A 27 3.20 20.33 -8.04
N VAL A 28 2.19 20.30 -7.16
CA VAL A 28 0.81 20.71 -7.53
C VAL A 28 0.70 22.18 -7.86
N SER A 29 1.65 23.03 -7.42
CA SER A 29 1.74 24.42 -7.86
C SER A 29 2.25 24.59 -9.30
N LYS A 30 2.83 23.52 -9.88
CA LYS A 30 3.46 23.48 -11.20
C LYS A 30 2.71 22.61 -12.21
N MET A 31 1.97 21.64 -11.74
CA MET A 31 1.25 20.66 -12.58
C MET A 31 -0.12 20.34 -11.97
N PRO A 32 -1.18 20.19 -12.79
CA PRO A 32 -2.45 19.66 -12.31
C PRO A 32 -2.29 18.27 -11.71
N PRO A 33 -3.08 17.91 -10.68
CA PRO A 33 -2.95 16.64 -9.95
C PRO A 33 -2.98 15.39 -10.82
N LEU A 34 -3.84 15.34 -11.84
CA LEU A 34 -3.93 14.22 -12.79
C LEU A 34 -2.68 14.08 -13.65
N ALA A 35 -2.19 15.20 -14.21
CA ALA A 35 -0.96 15.23 -15.00
C ALA A 35 0.24 14.85 -14.13
N LEU A 36 0.33 15.36 -12.91
CA LEU A 36 1.37 15.01 -11.94
C LEU A 36 1.34 13.51 -11.63
N THR A 37 0.17 12.97 -11.28
CA THR A 37 0.03 11.53 -10.96
C THR A 37 0.43 10.68 -12.17
N GLY A 38 -0.10 10.98 -13.35
CA GLY A 38 0.23 10.26 -14.57
C GLY A 38 1.72 10.32 -14.91
N THR A 39 2.32 11.51 -14.87
CA THR A 39 3.73 11.71 -15.19
C THR A 39 4.65 10.98 -14.21
N ARG A 40 4.44 11.10 -12.89
CA ARG A 40 5.29 10.42 -11.90
C ARG A 40 5.24 8.90 -12.01
N PHE A 41 4.05 8.32 -12.24
CA PHE A 41 3.91 6.87 -12.40
C PHE A 41 4.43 6.38 -13.75
N LEU A 42 4.34 7.20 -14.80
CA LEU A 42 4.98 6.91 -16.10
C LEU A 42 6.51 6.87 -15.95
N LEU A 43 7.09 7.91 -15.35
CA LEU A 43 8.54 7.97 -15.11
C LEU A 43 9.00 6.80 -14.24
N MET A 44 8.26 6.46 -13.17
CA MET A 44 8.52 5.29 -12.34
C MET A 44 8.54 4.00 -13.17
N ALA A 45 7.53 3.79 -14.02
CA ALA A 45 7.43 2.61 -14.87
C ALA A 45 8.58 2.53 -15.86
N LEU A 46 8.92 3.64 -16.52
CA LEU A 46 10.03 3.71 -17.48
C LEU A 46 11.38 3.40 -16.83
N VAL A 47 11.65 3.94 -15.64
CA VAL A 47 12.88 3.65 -14.88
C VAL A 47 12.96 2.16 -14.52
N ILE A 48 11.85 1.57 -14.06
CA ILE A 48 11.82 0.13 -13.74
C ILE A 48 12.01 -0.71 -15.01
N PHE A 49 11.34 -0.36 -16.12
CA PHE A 49 11.52 -1.06 -17.40
C PHE A 49 12.95 -0.98 -17.91
N ALA A 50 13.58 0.20 -17.83
CA ALA A 50 14.98 0.37 -18.20
C ALA A 50 15.89 -0.53 -17.34
N PHE A 51 15.66 -0.56 -16.01
CA PHE A 51 16.41 -1.44 -15.10
C PHE A 51 16.23 -2.93 -15.46
N LEU A 52 14.99 -3.37 -15.72
CA LEU A 52 14.70 -4.75 -16.11
C LEU A 52 15.33 -5.11 -17.46
N LEU A 53 15.33 -4.21 -18.43
CA LEU A 53 15.94 -4.42 -19.75
C LEU A 53 17.47 -4.50 -19.69
N LEU A 54 18.09 -3.67 -18.83
CA LEU A 54 19.55 -3.64 -18.67
C LEU A 54 20.09 -4.84 -17.88
N THR A 55 19.26 -5.50 -17.09
CA THR A 55 19.66 -6.64 -16.27
C THR A 55 19.29 -7.95 -16.96
N SER A 56 20.25 -8.84 -17.18
CA SER A 56 20.03 -10.14 -17.85
C SER A 56 18.93 -10.97 -17.20
N ARG A 57 18.87 -11.00 -15.86
CA ARG A 57 17.80 -11.65 -15.09
C ARG A 57 16.45 -10.92 -15.25
N GLY A 58 16.47 -9.60 -15.31
CA GLY A 58 15.26 -8.78 -15.44
C GLY A 58 14.55 -8.97 -16.78
N ARG A 59 15.26 -9.25 -17.88
CA ARG A 59 14.64 -9.49 -19.19
C ARG A 59 13.68 -10.66 -19.17
N HIS A 60 13.96 -11.70 -18.41
CA HIS A 60 13.07 -12.85 -18.25
C HIS A 60 11.84 -12.54 -17.38
N GLU A 61 11.94 -11.52 -16.53
CA GLU A 61 10.87 -11.07 -15.61
C GLU A 61 10.09 -9.86 -16.16
N LEU A 62 10.45 -9.33 -17.35
CA LEU A 62 9.88 -8.10 -17.90
C LEU A 62 8.39 -8.22 -18.21
N MET A 63 7.97 -9.36 -18.72
CA MET A 63 6.58 -9.58 -19.18
C MET A 63 5.82 -10.48 -18.21
N PRO A 64 4.65 -10.03 -17.72
CA PRO A 64 3.75 -10.88 -16.94
C PRO A 64 3.27 -12.07 -17.78
N GLN A 65 3.40 -13.27 -17.22
CA GLN A 65 3.00 -14.49 -17.92
C GLN A 65 1.56 -14.89 -17.59
N GLY A 66 0.75 -15.01 -18.64
CA GLY A 66 -0.62 -15.52 -18.55
C GLY A 66 -1.69 -14.46 -18.29
N ARG A 67 -2.90 -14.72 -18.78
CA ARG A 67 -4.05 -13.79 -18.69
C ARG A 67 -4.38 -13.35 -17.28
N ARG A 68 -4.23 -14.26 -16.29
CA ARG A 68 -4.49 -13.93 -14.88
C ARG A 68 -3.53 -12.86 -14.33
N ALA A 69 -2.24 -12.93 -14.69
CA ALA A 69 -1.27 -11.92 -14.25
C ALA A 69 -1.62 -10.53 -14.80
N TRP A 70 -1.93 -10.44 -16.10
CA TRP A 70 -2.35 -9.20 -16.74
C TRP A 70 -3.63 -8.63 -16.15
N PHE A 71 -4.63 -9.47 -15.87
CA PHE A 71 -5.86 -9.02 -15.23
C PHE A 71 -5.63 -8.45 -13.82
N VAL A 72 -4.82 -9.14 -12.99
CA VAL A 72 -4.46 -8.65 -11.65
C VAL A 72 -3.71 -7.33 -11.74
N ILE A 73 -2.72 -7.22 -12.62
CA ILE A 73 -1.93 -6.00 -12.82
C ILE A 73 -2.78 -4.85 -13.34
N PHE A 74 -3.70 -5.11 -14.27
CA PHE A 74 -4.67 -4.12 -14.74
C PHE A 74 -5.51 -3.58 -13.59
N LEU A 75 -6.08 -4.46 -12.76
CA LEU A 75 -6.85 -4.06 -11.58
C LEU A 75 -6.00 -3.28 -10.57
N MET A 76 -4.72 -3.65 -10.40
CA MET A 76 -3.80 -2.89 -9.56
C MET A 76 -3.56 -1.48 -10.12
N GLY A 77 -3.36 -1.32 -11.42
CA GLY A 77 -3.22 -0.02 -12.07
C GLY A 77 -4.49 0.84 -11.95
N LEU A 78 -5.64 0.21 -12.19
CA LEU A 78 -6.94 0.86 -12.07
C LEU A 78 -7.22 1.33 -10.64
N THR A 79 -7.08 0.44 -9.64
CA THR A 79 -7.49 0.75 -8.27
C THR A 79 -6.45 1.56 -7.50
N GLY A 80 -5.16 1.16 -7.54
CA GLY A 80 -4.10 1.76 -6.72
C GLY A 80 -3.47 3.01 -7.35
N VAL A 81 -3.45 3.11 -8.67
CA VAL A 81 -2.84 4.27 -9.34
C VAL A 81 -3.91 5.25 -9.82
N TYR A 82 -4.83 4.82 -10.67
CA TYR A 82 -5.82 5.71 -11.27
C TYR A 82 -6.91 6.11 -10.28
N LEU A 83 -7.74 5.18 -9.80
CA LEU A 83 -8.91 5.51 -8.97
C LEU A 83 -8.49 6.11 -7.63
N HIS A 84 -7.60 5.46 -6.88
CA HIS A 84 -7.19 5.98 -5.58
C HIS A 84 -6.67 7.42 -5.68
N ASN A 85 -5.67 7.68 -6.52
CA ASN A 85 -5.06 9.00 -6.60
C ASN A 85 -5.99 10.06 -7.20
N THR A 86 -6.73 9.73 -8.28
CA THR A 86 -7.63 10.69 -8.93
C THR A 86 -8.79 11.06 -8.01
N VAL A 87 -9.45 10.05 -7.42
CA VAL A 87 -10.61 10.26 -6.57
C VAL A 87 -10.22 10.97 -5.26
N LEU A 88 -9.05 10.66 -4.71
CA LEU A 88 -8.49 11.38 -3.56
C LEU A 88 -8.35 12.88 -3.86
N MET A 89 -7.76 13.23 -5.00
CA MET A 89 -7.61 14.64 -5.40
C MET A 89 -8.95 15.33 -5.61
N VAL A 90 -9.93 14.66 -6.19
CA VAL A 90 -11.31 15.19 -6.29
C VAL A 90 -11.91 15.40 -4.91
N GLY A 91 -11.76 14.45 -4.00
CA GLY A 91 -12.27 14.55 -2.62
C GLY A 91 -11.68 15.74 -1.86
N LEU A 92 -10.36 15.98 -2.00
CA LEU A 92 -9.66 17.09 -1.35
C LEU A 92 -10.19 18.47 -1.74
N ASN A 93 -10.86 18.63 -2.89
CA ASN A 93 -11.54 19.88 -3.24
C ASN A 93 -12.81 20.16 -2.41
N TYR A 94 -13.31 19.17 -1.70
CA TYR A 94 -14.59 19.26 -0.96
C TYR A 94 -14.43 18.97 0.53
N THR A 95 -13.25 18.55 0.99
CA THR A 95 -12.96 18.28 2.40
C THR A 95 -11.63 18.87 2.84
N THR A 96 -11.35 18.82 4.14
CA THR A 96 -10.12 19.32 4.74
C THR A 96 -9.02 18.26 4.75
N ALA A 97 -7.76 18.70 4.82
CA ALA A 97 -6.64 17.78 5.01
C ALA A 97 -6.74 16.98 6.32
N SER A 98 -7.33 17.57 7.37
CA SER A 98 -7.56 16.88 8.65
C SER A 98 -8.58 15.76 8.53
N ASN A 99 -9.72 16.02 7.87
CA ASN A 99 -10.72 14.97 7.60
C ASN A 99 -10.13 13.86 6.75
N THR A 100 -9.40 14.22 5.69
CA THR A 100 -8.72 13.25 4.83
C THR A 100 -7.79 12.34 5.65
N ALA A 101 -6.92 12.91 6.48
CA ALA A 101 -5.98 12.13 7.30
C ALA A 101 -6.70 11.23 8.33
N LEU A 102 -7.85 11.66 8.86
CA LEU A 102 -8.70 10.82 9.72
C LEU A 102 -9.28 9.63 8.96
N ILE A 103 -9.78 9.87 7.74
CA ILE A 103 -10.32 8.81 6.88
C ILE A 103 -9.22 7.82 6.47
N GLU A 104 -8.04 8.30 6.09
CA GLU A 104 -6.88 7.46 5.79
C GLU A 104 -6.50 6.57 6.98
N SER A 105 -6.68 7.04 8.22
CA SER A 105 -6.41 6.24 9.42
C SER A 105 -7.36 5.04 9.58
N ILE A 106 -8.48 5.01 8.87
CA ILE A 106 -9.41 3.86 8.83
C ILE A 106 -8.94 2.81 7.80
N GLY A 107 -8.09 3.19 6.85
CA GLY A 107 -7.61 2.34 5.76
C GLY A 107 -7.14 0.94 6.16
N PRO A 108 -6.30 0.77 7.20
CA PRO A 108 -5.91 -0.56 7.66
C PRO A 108 -7.07 -1.45 8.12
N THR A 109 -8.12 -0.85 8.70
CA THR A 109 -9.35 -1.56 9.08
C THR A 109 -10.10 -2.03 7.83
N VAL A 110 -10.28 -1.14 6.84
CA VAL A 110 -10.92 -1.48 5.55
C VAL A 110 -10.13 -2.58 4.85
N THR A 111 -8.81 -2.46 4.78
CA THR A 111 -7.92 -3.49 4.20
C THR A 111 -8.09 -4.84 4.90
N SER A 112 -8.17 -4.87 6.23
CA SER A 112 -8.30 -6.12 6.99
C SER A 112 -9.69 -6.75 6.80
N VAL A 113 -10.74 -5.96 6.73
CA VAL A 113 -12.11 -6.44 6.42
C VAL A 113 -12.17 -7.00 5.00
N LEU A 114 -11.65 -6.28 4.01
CA LEU A 114 -11.58 -6.76 2.63
C LEU A 114 -10.74 -8.03 2.49
N ALA A 115 -9.59 -8.09 3.17
CA ALA A 115 -8.75 -9.29 3.18
C ALA A 115 -9.49 -10.50 3.80
N PHE A 116 -10.30 -10.29 4.85
CA PHE A 116 -11.16 -11.34 5.39
C PHE A 116 -12.20 -11.80 4.38
N LEU A 117 -12.92 -10.88 3.76
CA LEU A 117 -14.01 -11.19 2.84
C LEU A 117 -13.51 -11.84 1.54
N VAL A 118 -12.42 -11.32 0.96
CA VAL A 118 -11.95 -11.69 -0.40
C VAL A 118 -10.96 -12.86 -0.37
N ILE A 119 -9.95 -12.82 0.51
CA ILE A 119 -8.92 -13.88 0.60
C ILE A 119 -9.11 -14.81 1.80
N GLY A 120 -10.09 -14.54 2.66
CA GLY A 120 -10.34 -15.33 3.85
C GLY A 120 -9.23 -15.23 4.90
N GLU A 121 -8.51 -14.11 4.91
CA GLU A 121 -7.47 -13.80 5.89
C GLU A 121 -8.13 -13.45 7.22
N ARG A 122 -7.90 -14.25 8.27
CA ARG A 122 -8.53 -14.04 9.59
C ARG A 122 -7.49 -13.53 10.57
N LEU A 123 -7.67 -12.32 11.04
CA LEU A 123 -6.94 -11.81 12.19
C LEU A 123 -7.55 -12.36 13.48
N SER A 124 -6.69 -12.70 14.44
CA SER A 124 -7.15 -13.01 15.81
C SER A 124 -7.69 -11.74 16.48
N LEU A 125 -8.43 -11.89 17.57
CA LEU A 125 -8.90 -10.76 18.38
C LEU A 125 -7.74 -9.84 18.77
N LYS A 126 -6.56 -10.40 19.07
CA LYS A 126 -5.33 -9.65 19.34
C LYS A 126 -4.88 -8.77 18.16
N GLY A 127 -5.10 -9.22 16.91
CA GLY A 127 -4.83 -8.42 15.73
C GLY A 127 -5.80 -7.25 15.59
N TRP A 128 -7.07 -7.48 15.80
CA TRP A 128 -8.09 -6.44 15.76
C TRP A 128 -7.92 -5.38 16.85
N THR A 129 -7.59 -5.80 18.10
CA THR A 129 -7.27 -4.84 19.17
C THR A 129 -6.04 -4.00 18.84
N GLY A 130 -5.02 -4.59 18.19
CA GLY A 130 -3.85 -3.84 17.74
C GLY A 130 -4.19 -2.79 16.67
N ILE A 131 -5.05 -3.13 15.70
CA ILE A 131 -5.55 -2.17 14.69
C ILE A 131 -6.31 -1.02 15.38
N ALA A 132 -7.22 -1.33 16.31
CA ALA A 132 -7.99 -0.33 17.03
C ALA A 132 -7.10 0.62 17.84
N ILE A 133 -6.09 0.09 18.54
CA ILE A 133 -5.10 0.88 19.29
C ILE A 133 -4.33 1.80 18.34
N SER A 134 -3.83 1.28 17.20
CA SER A 134 -3.11 2.09 16.22
C SER A 134 -3.99 3.17 15.60
N CYS A 135 -5.27 2.89 15.36
CA CYS A 135 -6.24 3.87 14.86
C CYS A 135 -6.42 5.03 15.86
N VAL A 136 -6.58 4.72 17.14
CA VAL A 136 -6.65 5.77 18.20
C VAL A 136 -5.39 6.63 18.22
N GLY A 137 -4.21 6.02 18.10
CA GLY A 137 -2.96 6.77 18.03
C GLY A 137 -2.86 7.67 16.80
N ALA A 138 -3.31 7.21 15.64
CA ALA A 138 -3.35 8.00 14.40
C ALA A 138 -4.30 9.19 14.53
N ILE A 139 -5.50 8.98 15.06
CA ILE A 139 -6.45 10.06 15.38
C ILE A 139 -5.81 11.08 16.31
N CYS A 140 -5.14 10.65 17.37
CA CYS A 140 -4.46 11.53 18.32
C CYS A 140 -3.41 12.43 17.65
N ILE A 141 -2.63 11.90 16.67
CA ILE A 141 -1.69 12.70 15.88
C ILE A 141 -2.42 13.73 15.03
N VAL A 142 -3.45 13.31 14.30
CA VAL A 142 -4.16 14.16 13.33
C VAL A 142 -4.89 15.32 14.02
N VAL A 143 -5.59 15.04 15.11
CA VAL A 143 -6.31 16.07 15.89
C VAL A 143 -5.38 16.89 16.79
N ARG A 144 -4.07 16.62 16.80
CA ARG A 144 -3.06 17.29 17.63
C ARG A 144 -3.39 17.31 19.12
N GLY A 145 -4.14 16.32 19.60
CA GLY A 145 -4.61 16.19 20.98
C GLY A 145 -5.81 17.09 21.35
N SER A 146 -6.42 17.79 20.40
CA SER A 146 -7.61 18.61 20.63
C SER A 146 -8.90 17.80 20.42
N LEU A 147 -9.68 17.60 21.48
CA LEU A 147 -11.00 16.98 21.36
C LEU A 147 -11.99 17.88 20.62
N ASP A 148 -11.86 19.20 20.74
CA ASP A 148 -12.70 20.15 20.00
C ASP A 148 -12.49 20.01 18.49
N ALA A 149 -11.25 19.75 18.05
CA ALA A 149 -10.96 19.46 16.65
C ALA A 149 -11.65 18.18 16.16
N LEU A 150 -11.84 17.18 17.03
CA LEU A 150 -12.56 15.97 16.70
C LEU A 150 -14.08 16.18 16.63
N TRP A 151 -14.64 16.98 17.55
CA TRP A 151 -16.08 17.27 17.60
C TRP A 151 -16.52 18.28 16.53
N SER A 152 -15.61 19.13 16.03
CA SER A 152 -15.88 20.10 14.97
C SER A 152 -15.83 19.52 13.55
N LEU A 153 -15.69 18.20 13.40
CA LEU A 153 -15.65 17.54 12.10
C LEU A 153 -17.06 17.45 11.52
N ASP A 154 -17.34 18.29 10.53
CA ASP A 154 -18.55 18.16 9.71
C ASP A 154 -18.31 17.16 8.59
N ILE A 155 -19.11 16.06 8.59
CA ILE A 155 -19.07 15.08 7.51
C ILE A 155 -19.66 15.71 6.25
N ASN A 156 -18.90 15.75 5.19
CA ASN A 156 -19.27 16.35 3.92
C ASN A 156 -19.10 15.35 2.74
N LYS A 157 -19.54 15.77 1.55
CA LYS A 157 -19.44 14.92 0.34
C LYS A 157 -17.98 14.54 0.01
N GLY A 158 -17.02 15.41 0.32
CA GLY A 158 -15.60 15.14 0.12
C GLY A 158 -15.11 13.98 0.97
N ASP A 159 -15.59 13.85 2.20
CA ASP A 159 -15.21 12.75 3.09
C ASP A 159 -15.65 11.38 2.53
N VAL A 160 -16.85 11.32 1.94
CA VAL A 160 -17.33 10.10 1.28
C VAL A 160 -16.48 9.75 0.06
N ILE A 161 -16.07 10.76 -0.73
CA ILE A 161 -15.21 10.58 -1.89
C ILE A 161 -13.82 10.08 -1.45
N VAL A 162 -13.24 10.65 -0.41
CA VAL A 162 -11.95 10.21 0.15
C VAL A 162 -12.05 8.79 0.70
N LEU A 163 -13.13 8.45 1.40
CA LEU A 163 -13.34 7.07 1.90
C LEU A 163 -13.41 6.05 0.76
N PHE A 164 -14.04 6.43 -0.36
CA PHE A 164 -14.02 5.60 -1.56
C PHE A 164 -12.60 5.46 -2.12
N ALA A 165 -11.82 6.53 -2.19
CA ALA A 165 -10.42 6.49 -2.64
C ALA A 165 -9.57 5.55 -1.76
N GLU A 166 -9.70 5.65 -0.42
CA GLU A 166 -9.01 4.76 0.51
C GLU A 166 -9.48 3.30 0.39
N SER A 167 -10.76 3.10 0.07
CA SER A 167 -11.27 1.77 -0.23
C SER A 167 -10.61 1.20 -1.50
N MET A 168 -10.33 2.02 -2.51
CA MET A 168 -9.61 1.59 -3.72
C MET A 168 -8.15 1.23 -3.44
N TRP A 169 -7.48 1.94 -2.51
CA TRP A 169 -6.15 1.55 -2.02
C TRP A 169 -6.18 0.19 -1.29
N SER A 170 -7.20 -0.03 -0.47
CA SER A 170 -7.40 -1.30 0.22
C SER A 170 -7.66 -2.45 -0.76
N VAL A 171 -8.46 -2.20 -1.80
CA VAL A 171 -8.71 -3.15 -2.91
C VAL A 171 -7.40 -3.46 -3.64
N TYR A 172 -6.59 -2.44 -4.00
CA TYR A 172 -5.26 -2.63 -4.59
C TYR A 172 -4.39 -3.57 -3.72
N THR A 173 -4.34 -3.31 -2.42
CA THR A 173 -3.54 -4.10 -1.47
C THR A 173 -4.00 -5.56 -1.44
N VAL A 174 -5.31 -5.81 -1.39
CA VAL A 174 -5.88 -7.17 -1.39
C VAL A 174 -5.67 -7.86 -2.75
N ILE A 175 -5.85 -7.14 -3.85
CA ILE A 175 -5.65 -7.68 -5.22
C ILE A 175 -4.18 -8.06 -5.44
N SER A 176 -3.23 -7.28 -4.93
CA SER A 176 -1.79 -7.57 -5.07
C SER A 176 -1.40 -8.92 -4.46
N TRP A 177 -2.18 -9.46 -3.51
CA TRP A 177 -2.02 -10.81 -2.98
C TRP A 177 -2.26 -11.91 -4.02
N TYR A 178 -3.14 -11.65 -5.00
CA TYR A 178 -3.46 -12.63 -6.07
C TYR A 178 -2.42 -12.65 -7.19
N LEU A 179 -1.40 -11.82 -7.12
CA LEU A 179 -0.34 -11.79 -8.10
C LEU A 179 0.35 -13.17 -8.14
N PRO A 180 0.47 -13.80 -9.33
CA PRO A 180 1.15 -15.09 -9.43
C PRO A 180 2.60 -15.00 -8.93
N SER A 181 3.07 -16.01 -8.21
CA SER A 181 4.43 -16.05 -7.62
C SER A 181 5.57 -15.95 -8.66
N ARG A 182 5.26 -16.17 -9.94
CA ARG A 182 6.19 -15.99 -11.06
C ARG A 182 6.39 -14.54 -11.45
N VAL A 183 5.49 -13.64 -11.02
CA VAL A 183 5.56 -12.21 -11.32
C VAL A 183 6.25 -11.51 -10.16
N GLY A 184 7.42 -10.95 -10.44
CA GLY A 184 8.17 -10.18 -9.45
C GLY A 184 7.46 -8.87 -9.12
N SER A 185 7.69 -8.35 -7.90
CA SER A 185 7.10 -7.06 -7.47
C SER A 185 7.54 -5.89 -8.36
N LEU A 186 8.76 -5.91 -8.91
CA LEU A 186 9.22 -4.90 -9.87
C LEU A 186 8.37 -4.90 -11.15
N CYS A 187 8.17 -6.08 -11.74
CA CYS A 187 7.34 -6.23 -12.95
C CYS A 187 5.90 -5.78 -12.69
N ALA A 188 5.30 -6.22 -11.58
CA ALA A 188 3.95 -5.84 -11.21
C ALA A 188 3.80 -4.33 -11.00
N THR A 189 4.77 -3.70 -10.31
CA THR A 189 4.78 -2.26 -10.07
C THR A 189 4.96 -1.48 -11.37
N ALA A 190 5.87 -1.89 -12.26
CA ALA A 190 6.10 -1.23 -13.54
C ALA A 190 4.83 -1.24 -14.40
N TRP A 191 4.23 -2.41 -14.61
CA TRP A 191 3.05 -2.54 -15.47
C TRP A 191 1.79 -1.92 -14.86
N SER A 192 1.55 -2.06 -13.57
CA SER A 192 0.41 -1.38 -12.92
C SER A 192 0.60 0.13 -12.91
N GLY A 193 1.81 0.61 -12.68
CA GLY A 193 2.17 2.02 -12.79
C GLY A 193 1.96 2.55 -14.21
N PHE A 194 2.43 1.84 -15.23
CA PHE A 194 2.25 2.20 -16.64
C PHE A 194 0.77 2.27 -17.04
N ILE A 195 -0.01 1.24 -16.72
CA ILE A 195 -1.44 1.19 -17.03
C ILE A 195 -2.19 2.32 -16.33
N GLY A 196 -1.97 2.51 -15.03
CA GLY A 196 -2.62 3.57 -14.27
C GLY A 196 -2.17 4.97 -14.73
N SER A 197 -0.89 5.16 -15.09
CA SER A 197 -0.40 6.42 -15.65
C SER A 197 -1.04 6.73 -17.00
N ALA A 198 -1.20 5.75 -17.87
CA ALA A 198 -1.89 5.93 -19.15
C ALA A 198 -3.34 6.39 -18.93
N MET A 199 -4.05 5.79 -17.95
CA MET A 199 -5.41 6.23 -17.58
C MET A 199 -5.42 7.67 -17.04
N CYS A 200 -4.47 8.04 -16.15
CA CYS A 200 -4.38 9.40 -15.62
C CYS A 200 -4.09 10.43 -16.75
N LEU A 201 -3.12 10.15 -17.61
CA LEU A 201 -2.73 11.07 -18.67
C LEU A 201 -3.80 11.22 -19.76
N THR A 202 -4.48 10.12 -20.12
CA THR A 202 -5.61 10.19 -21.07
C THR A 202 -6.78 10.98 -20.48
N THR A 203 -7.07 10.82 -19.18
CA THR A 203 -8.09 11.61 -18.50
C THR A 203 -7.66 13.09 -18.43
N ALA A 204 -6.40 13.37 -18.04
CA ALA A 204 -5.88 14.74 -18.01
C ALA A 204 -5.94 15.42 -19.39
N ALA A 205 -5.62 14.69 -20.46
CA ALA A 205 -5.75 15.18 -21.84
C ALA A 205 -7.20 15.49 -22.20
N ALA A 206 -8.13 14.61 -21.84
CA ALA A 206 -9.56 14.77 -22.15
C ALA A 206 -10.19 15.97 -21.43
N VAL A 207 -9.71 16.33 -20.23
CA VAL A 207 -10.18 17.50 -19.47
C VAL A 207 -9.35 18.76 -19.71
N GLY A 208 -8.33 18.72 -20.58
CA GLY A 208 -7.47 19.86 -20.90
C GLY A 208 -6.44 20.22 -19.83
N ASP A 209 -6.12 19.29 -18.93
CA ASP A 209 -5.23 19.49 -17.77
C ASP A 209 -3.81 18.92 -17.98
N LEU A 210 -3.34 18.81 -19.25
CA LEU A 210 -1.97 18.43 -19.58
C LEU A 210 -1.06 19.68 -19.67
N ARG A 211 -0.82 20.32 -18.54
CA ARG A 211 0.13 21.44 -18.46
C ARG A 211 1.21 21.12 -17.43
N CYS A 212 2.40 21.66 -17.67
CA CYS A 212 3.52 21.61 -16.76
C CYS A 212 4.28 22.93 -16.87
N ASP A 213 4.32 23.68 -15.78
CA ASP A 213 5.12 24.87 -15.68
C ASP A 213 6.58 24.51 -15.41
N ASP A 214 7.49 25.49 -15.45
CA ASP A 214 8.88 25.25 -15.10
C ASP A 214 8.99 24.70 -13.66
N LEU A 215 9.55 23.50 -13.56
CA LEU A 215 9.69 22.83 -12.27
C LEU A 215 10.77 23.47 -11.38
N GLY A 216 11.80 24.07 -11.99
CA GLY A 216 12.98 24.53 -11.26
C GLY A 216 13.69 23.38 -10.53
N PHE A 217 14.71 23.71 -9.75
CA PHE A 217 15.49 22.70 -9.01
C PHE A 217 14.64 21.96 -7.96
N ASP A 218 13.83 22.68 -7.17
CA ASP A 218 13.00 22.11 -6.10
C ASP A 218 11.94 21.16 -6.66
N GLY A 219 11.30 21.52 -7.78
CA GLY A 219 10.33 20.66 -8.44
C GLY A 219 10.96 19.40 -9.04
N LEU A 220 12.15 19.52 -9.65
CA LEU A 220 12.90 18.35 -10.15
C LEU A 220 13.31 17.41 -9.01
N PHE A 221 13.79 17.95 -7.87
CA PHE A 221 14.11 17.17 -6.69
C PHE A 221 12.87 16.48 -6.13
N ALA A 222 11.76 17.20 -5.99
CA ALA A 222 10.48 16.65 -5.53
C ALA A 222 9.98 15.55 -6.48
N MET A 223 10.09 15.72 -7.79
CA MET A 223 9.71 14.72 -8.78
C MET A 223 10.62 13.47 -8.67
N ALA A 224 11.93 13.65 -8.57
CA ALA A 224 12.87 12.55 -8.37
C ALA A 224 12.55 11.75 -7.11
N TYR A 225 12.26 12.42 -5.99
CA TYR A 225 11.83 11.77 -4.76
C TYR A 225 10.53 10.99 -4.96
N MET A 226 9.53 11.59 -5.61
CA MET A 226 8.25 10.93 -5.87
C MET A 226 8.35 9.75 -6.84
N VAL A 227 9.31 9.74 -7.73
CA VAL A 227 9.56 8.63 -8.66
C VAL A 227 10.40 7.53 -7.99
N LEU A 228 11.54 7.87 -7.40
CA LEU A 228 12.49 6.87 -6.88
C LEU A 228 12.13 6.38 -5.48
N GLY A 229 11.86 7.29 -4.57
CA GLY A 229 11.57 7.01 -3.15
C GLY A 229 10.15 6.52 -2.96
N SER A 230 9.17 7.43 -3.02
CA SER A 230 7.78 7.09 -2.76
C SER A 230 7.12 6.29 -3.90
N GLY A 231 7.70 6.33 -5.10
CA GLY A 231 7.31 5.50 -6.24
C GLY A 231 7.99 4.13 -6.20
N ILE A 232 9.19 4.01 -6.78
CA ILE A 232 9.83 2.70 -7.00
C ILE A 232 10.05 1.96 -5.68
N ALA A 233 10.81 2.54 -4.75
CA ALA A 233 11.17 1.86 -3.52
C ALA A 233 9.93 1.46 -2.71
N SER A 234 8.95 2.36 -2.59
CA SER A 234 7.78 2.13 -1.77
C SER A 234 6.77 1.16 -2.40
N PHE A 235 6.39 1.33 -3.66
CA PHE A 235 5.43 0.42 -4.30
C PHE A 235 5.99 -0.98 -4.49
N VAL A 236 7.28 -1.10 -4.83
CA VAL A 236 7.94 -2.42 -4.92
C VAL A 236 8.03 -3.06 -3.54
N GLY A 237 8.43 -2.30 -2.53
CA GLY A 237 8.49 -2.74 -1.14
C GLY A 237 7.13 -3.17 -0.59
N TRP A 238 6.07 -2.40 -0.89
CA TRP A 238 4.70 -2.71 -0.52
C TRP A 238 4.22 -4.03 -1.14
N ASN A 239 4.29 -4.15 -2.45
CA ASN A 239 3.87 -5.36 -3.17
C ASN A 239 4.66 -6.59 -2.72
N TRP A 240 5.96 -6.42 -2.48
CA TRP A 240 6.81 -7.47 -1.95
C TRP A 240 6.42 -7.86 -0.52
N GLY A 241 6.06 -6.90 0.32
CA GLY A 241 5.59 -7.10 1.68
C GLY A 241 4.25 -7.84 1.74
N VAL A 242 3.26 -7.39 0.95
CA VAL A 242 1.93 -8.04 0.88
C VAL A 242 2.05 -9.52 0.57
N GLN A 243 2.89 -9.89 -0.39
CA GLN A 243 3.10 -11.29 -0.78
C GLN A 243 3.72 -12.14 0.35
N ARG A 244 4.38 -11.53 1.33
CA ARG A 244 5.10 -12.23 2.42
C ARG A 244 4.36 -12.28 3.74
N VAL A 245 3.70 -11.20 4.10
CA VAL A 245 3.07 -11.09 5.44
C VAL A 245 1.54 -10.99 5.38
N GLY A 246 0.97 -10.88 4.19
CA GLY A 246 -0.47 -10.77 3.97
C GLY A 246 -0.96 -9.32 3.92
N ALA A 247 -2.16 -9.12 3.37
CA ALA A 247 -2.74 -7.80 3.16
C ALA A 247 -3.06 -7.09 4.49
N SER A 248 -3.69 -7.78 5.43
CA SER A 248 -4.07 -7.20 6.73
C SER A 248 -2.87 -6.72 7.54
N LYS A 249 -1.78 -7.50 7.61
CA LYS A 249 -0.57 -7.07 8.35
C LYS A 249 0.19 -5.97 7.64
N THR A 250 0.22 -6.00 6.31
CA THR A 250 0.83 -4.93 5.52
C THR A 250 0.08 -3.62 5.73
N GLY A 251 -1.26 -3.64 5.67
CA GLY A 251 -2.10 -2.46 5.86
C GLY A 251 -1.80 -1.69 7.15
N VAL A 252 -1.49 -2.39 8.23
CA VAL A 252 -1.19 -1.74 9.53
C VAL A 252 0.04 -0.82 9.49
N PHE A 253 0.97 -1.06 8.55
CA PHE A 253 2.15 -0.20 8.41
C PHE A 253 1.81 1.21 7.91
N VAL A 254 0.66 1.42 7.28
CA VAL A 254 0.17 2.76 6.87
C VAL A 254 0.13 3.73 8.05
N TYR A 255 -0.11 3.24 9.27
CA TYR A 255 -0.07 4.07 10.48
C TYR A 255 1.31 4.70 10.78
N ILE A 256 2.39 4.25 10.14
CA ILE A 256 3.70 4.91 10.23
C ILE A 256 3.70 6.24 9.48
N ILE A 257 2.86 6.41 8.45
CA ILE A 257 2.85 7.61 7.59
C ILE A 257 2.65 8.89 8.40
N PRO A 258 1.63 9.03 9.26
CA PRO A 258 1.47 10.24 10.07
C PRO A 258 2.62 10.46 11.06
N VAL A 259 3.22 9.40 11.59
CA VAL A 259 4.41 9.49 12.46
C VAL A 259 5.60 10.03 11.66
N ALA A 260 5.83 9.46 10.48
CA ALA A 260 6.90 9.90 9.58
C ALA A 260 6.67 11.33 9.09
N GLY A 261 5.43 11.70 8.74
CA GLY A 261 5.06 13.06 8.35
C GLY A 261 5.35 14.08 9.46
N ALA A 262 4.95 13.81 10.69
CA ALA A 262 5.25 14.66 11.83
C ALA A 262 6.76 14.81 12.08
N LEU A 263 7.51 13.72 11.96
CA LEU A 263 8.97 13.73 12.11
C LEU A 263 9.64 14.54 10.97
N MET A 264 9.19 14.39 9.73
CA MET A 264 9.69 15.16 8.59
C MET A 264 9.38 16.66 8.74
N GLY A 265 8.17 17.01 9.22
CA GLY A 265 7.81 18.39 9.56
C GLY A 265 8.77 19.00 10.60
N TYR A 266 9.09 18.23 11.64
CA TYR A 266 10.06 18.64 12.65
C TYR A 266 11.49 18.82 12.09
N LEU A 267 11.98 17.84 11.31
CA LEU A 267 13.36 17.84 10.84
C LEU A 267 13.64 18.84 9.70
N PHE A 268 12.67 19.03 8.80
CA PHE A 268 12.89 19.79 7.57
C PHE A 268 12.12 21.11 7.48
N LEU A 269 11.01 21.24 8.23
CA LEU A 269 10.15 22.43 8.19
C LEU A 269 10.20 23.26 9.48
N ASN A 270 11.11 22.92 10.43
CA ASN A 270 11.21 23.55 11.76
C ASN A 270 9.88 23.57 12.54
N GLU A 271 8.99 22.61 12.27
CA GLU A 271 7.76 22.46 13.04
C GLU A 271 8.07 21.89 14.44
N ARG A 272 7.30 22.29 15.45
CA ARG A 272 7.44 21.72 16.80
C ARG A 272 6.62 20.45 16.93
N LEU A 273 7.26 19.37 17.39
CA LEU A 273 6.53 18.16 17.77
C LEU A 273 5.69 18.44 19.02
N LEU A 274 4.39 18.26 18.88
CA LEU A 274 3.47 18.37 20.00
C LEU A 274 3.51 17.11 20.86
N PRO A 275 3.31 17.21 22.20
CA PRO A 275 3.24 16.04 23.08
C PRO A 275 2.21 14.99 22.61
N ALA A 276 1.07 15.42 22.05
CA ALA A 276 0.06 14.56 21.49
C ALA A 276 0.56 13.74 20.28
N GLN A 277 1.44 14.30 19.45
CA GLN A 277 2.03 13.58 18.32
C GLN A 277 3.03 12.51 18.80
N ILE A 278 3.81 12.80 19.83
CA ILE A 278 4.73 11.84 20.45
C ILE A 278 3.95 10.69 21.09
N LEU A 279 2.91 11.02 21.89
CA LEU A 279 2.04 10.03 22.52
C LEU A 279 1.31 9.18 21.47
N GLY A 280 0.70 9.82 20.47
CA GLY A 280 0.02 9.14 19.37
C GLY A 280 0.95 8.20 18.61
N GLY A 281 2.20 8.60 18.36
CA GLY A 281 3.22 7.74 17.75
C GLY A 281 3.53 6.51 18.59
N ALA A 282 3.68 6.66 19.90
CA ALA A 282 3.91 5.54 20.82
C ALA A 282 2.71 4.58 20.85
N ILE A 283 1.48 5.11 20.85
CA ILE A 283 0.25 4.30 20.77
C ILE A 283 0.21 3.52 19.44
N ILE A 284 0.49 4.17 18.29
CA ILE A 284 0.58 3.50 16.98
C ILE A 284 1.54 2.33 17.03
N LEU A 285 2.77 2.57 17.46
CA LEU A 285 3.80 1.53 17.49
C LEU A 285 3.41 0.35 18.39
N SER A 286 2.77 0.61 19.53
CA SER A 286 2.27 -0.45 20.42
C SER A 286 1.19 -1.31 19.76
N GLY A 287 0.21 -0.70 19.11
CA GLY A 287 -0.84 -1.39 18.37
C GLY A 287 -0.30 -2.18 17.17
N MET A 288 0.67 -1.63 16.43
CA MET A 288 1.36 -2.33 15.36
C MET A 288 2.07 -3.60 15.86
N VAL A 289 2.87 -3.50 16.93
CA VAL A 289 3.55 -4.66 17.52
C VAL A 289 2.55 -5.73 17.93
N LEU A 290 1.42 -5.32 18.51
CA LEU A 290 0.35 -6.24 18.88
C LEU A 290 -0.23 -6.97 17.66
N THR A 291 -0.53 -6.24 16.58
CA THR A 291 -1.04 -6.82 15.32
C THR A 291 -0.01 -7.74 14.64
N MET A 292 1.25 -7.33 14.58
CA MET A 292 2.32 -8.15 13.97
C MET A 292 2.54 -9.47 14.72
N ARG A 293 2.41 -9.47 16.04
CA ARG A 293 2.50 -10.67 16.89
C ARG A 293 1.22 -11.52 16.88
N SER A 294 0.14 -11.04 16.29
CA SER A 294 -1.11 -11.79 16.19
C SER A 294 -1.00 -12.96 15.20
N LYS A 295 -1.75 -14.02 15.46
CA LYS A 295 -1.91 -15.12 14.49
C LYS A 295 -2.83 -14.64 13.36
N THR A 296 -2.44 -14.92 12.13
CA THR A 296 -3.25 -14.70 10.93
C THR A 296 -3.40 -16.07 10.26
N ALA A 297 -4.63 -16.50 10.04
CA ALA A 297 -4.94 -17.73 9.30
C ALA A 297 -5.51 -17.34 7.93
N SER A 298 -5.02 -17.96 6.85
CA SER A 298 -5.57 -17.80 5.51
C SER A 298 -6.24 -19.09 5.06
N ARG A 299 -7.33 -18.98 4.29
CA ARG A 299 -7.96 -20.15 3.63
C ARG A 299 -6.99 -20.93 2.75
N THR A 300 -6.01 -20.25 2.19
CA THR A 300 -4.96 -20.85 1.33
C THR A 300 -4.02 -21.72 2.16
N ASP A 301 -3.66 -21.28 3.38
CA ASP A 301 -2.84 -22.09 4.30
C ASP A 301 -3.59 -23.35 4.73
N SER A 302 -4.87 -23.25 5.08
CA SER A 302 -5.70 -24.40 5.45
C SER A 302 -5.80 -25.42 4.29
N ARG A 303 -5.96 -24.97 3.05
CA ARG A 303 -5.98 -25.85 1.86
C ARG A 303 -4.62 -26.51 1.60
N SER A 304 -3.52 -25.81 1.82
CA SER A 304 -2.16 -26.35 1.66
C SER A 304 -1.83 -27.37 2.73
N VAL A 305 -2.28 -27.18 3.97
CA VAL A 305 -2.15 -28.13 5.08
C VAL A 305 -2.95 -29.39 4.78
N ILE A 306 -4.23 -29.25 4.41
CA ILE A 306 -5.10 -30.39 4.06
C ILE A 306 -4.53 -31.18 2.85
N LYS A 307 -3.95 -30.50 1.86
CA LYS A 307 -3.33 -31.14 0.70
C LYS A 307 -2.03 -31.89 1.07
N LYS A 308 -1.24 -31.35 2.01
CA LYS A 308 -0.06 -32.01 2.56
C LYS A 308 -0.43 -33.23 3.42
N GLU A 309 -1.47 -33.13 4.24
CA GLU A 309 -1.96 -34.25 5.06
C GLU A 309 -2.53 -35.38 4.19
N LYS A 310 -3.35 -35.06 3.17
CA LYS A 310 -3.84 -36.03 2.20
C LYS A 310 -2.71 -36.72 1.42
N LYS A 311 -1.65 -35.97 1.07
CA LYS A 311 -0.47 -36.55 0.41
C LYS A 311 0.35 -37.44 1.34
N LYS A 312 0.48 -37.10 2.64
CA LYS A 312 1.12 -37.96 3.64
C LYS A 312 0.32 -39.22 3.89
N ALA A 313 -1.01 -39.12 4.02
CA ALA A 313 -1.88 -40.28 4.19
C ALA A 313 -1.83 -41.22 2.99
N SER A 314 -1.81 -40.71 1.75
CA SER A 314 -1.71 -41.55 0.55
C SER A 314 -0.34 -42.24 0.41
N VAL A 315 0.75 -41.62 0.88
CA VAL A 315 2.08 -42.28 0.91
C VAL A 315 2.13 -43.38 1.96
N GLN A 316 1.57 -43.14 3.14
CA GLN A 316 1.51 -44.18 4.20
C GLN A 316 0.67 -45.39 3.79
N VAL A 317 -0.45 -45.19 3.10
CA VAL A 317 -1.27 -46.29 2.58
C VAL A 317 -0.53 -47.10 1.50
N ALA A 318 0.23 -46.40 0.63
CA ALA A 318 1.04 -47.06 -0.39
C ALA A 318 2.20 -47.89 0.19
N GLU A 319 2.85 -47.39 1.27
CA GLU A 319 3.93 -48.11 1.97
C GLU A 319 3.41 -49.34 2.74
N GLN A 320 2.20 -49.27 3.32
CA GLN A 320 1.55 -50.41 4.00
C GLN A 320 1.07 -51.49 3.02
N GLY A 321 0.64 -51.09 1.80
CA GLY A 321 0.22 -52.00 0.74
C GLY A 321 1.37 -52.80 0.13
N THR A 322 2.57 -52.24 0.07
CA THR A 322 3.77 -52.93 -0.46
C THR A 322 4.41 -53.85 0.55
N GLY A 323 4.21 -53.63 1.87
CA GLY A 323 4.73 -54.49 2.92
C GLY A 323 3.97 -55.81 3.13
N GLN A 324 2.75 -55.94 2.63
CA GLN A 324 1.96 -57.19 2.71
C GLN A 324 2.16 -58.14 1.51
N SER A 325 2.65 -57.66 0.38
CA SER A 325 2.90 -58.51 -0.81
C SER A 325 4.23 -59.27 -0.79
N SER A 326 5.08 -59.01 0.24
CA SER A 326 6.41 -59.66 0.36
C SER A 326 6.43 -60.80 1.38
N LYS A 327 5.27 -61.24 1.90
CA LYS A 327 5.17 -62.29 2.94
C LYS A 327 4.30 -63.51 2.53
N ASN A 328 3.99 -63.69 1.24
CA ASN A 328 3.34 -64.90 0.72
C ASN A 328 4.24 -65.61 -0.26
#